data_7bf9b2f502ddc804a7949f730e5fbdcc
#
_entry.id   7bf9b2f502ddc804a7949f730e5fbdcc
#
_cell.length_a   1.000
_cell.length_b   1.000
_cell.length_c   1.000
_cell.angle_alpha   90.00
_cell.angle_beta   90.00
_cell.angle_gamma   90.00
#
_symmetry.space_group_name_H-M   'P 1'
#
loop_
_entity.id
_entity.type
_entity.pdbx_description
1 polymer ?
#
loop_
_entity_poly.entity_id
_entity_poly.type
_entity_poly.pdbx_seq_one_letter_code
_entity_poly.pdbx_strand_id
1 'polypeptide(L)'
;MFSSIAEGECIVRNFSSGADCHSTLNLFKNLGTDIQFVDDKTLKIKSTGILQPTKDSIYDCGNSGTTMRLVSGILAGQNFNSTLIGDLSLSKRPMKRVIEPLSLMGAKIESEEGHAPLKITGQKLHGISYNSKLASAQVKSCILLAGLKAEGETIFTEPYVSRNHTENLFKYMDADIKINGAAVTLKPSILQAKDIDVVGDISSAAFFIVAGLIVPNSDFVIKNVGLNYTRSGIIDVANRMGGNIEILNKTTVSGEEVGDIRVKYTENLKPCTIEGEDIPRLIDELPVIAVLASQAQGETLVKNAEDLRNKESDRIKCLVEELSKIGVNIKERPDGFVVCGKSELEGGAELESYHDHRLAMSYYIAGLICKKEIAINGFEWTKISFPEFEELIDQLN
;
A
#
# COMPACT_ATOMS: atom_id res chain seq x y z
N MET A 1 4.39 1.67 -14.28
CA MET A 1 5.81 1.73 -13.82
C MET A 1 6.65 0.58 -14.39
N PHE A 2 6.49 -0.68 -13.93
CA PHE A 2 7.33 -1.80 -14.40
C PHE A 2 7.22 -2.01 -15.91
N SER A 3 6.01 -2.07 -16.47
CA SER A 3 5.78 -2.19 -17.92
C SER A 3 6.40 -1.03 -18.72
N SER A 4 6.58 0.14 -18.11
CA SER A 4 7.16 1.31 -18.77
C SER A 4 8.69 1.27 -18.84
N ILE A 5 9.33 0.41 -18.06
CA ILE A 5 10.79 0.18 -18.10
C ILE A 5 11.16 -1.20 -18.64
N ALA A 6 10.15 -1.98 -19.07
CA ALA A 6 10.33 -3.27 -19.74
C ALA A 6 10.44 -3.10 -21.26
N GLU A 7 11.01 -4.10 -21.94
CA GLU A 7 11.05 -4.15 -23.41
C GLU A 7 9.84 -4.91 -23.94
N GLY A 8 9.09 -4.31 -24.85
CA GLY A 8 7.97 -4.92 -25.55
C GLY A 8 6.65 -4.17 -25.44
N GLU A 9 5.57 -4.89 -25.72
CA GLU A 9 4.19 -4.41 -25.63
C GLU A 9 3.39 -5.33 -24.71
N CYS A 10 2.54 -4.76 -23.87
CA CYS A 10 1.68 -5.52 -22.96
C CYS A 10 0.34 -4.80 -22.69
N ILE A 11 -0.61 -5.59 -22.22
CA ILE A 11 -1.91 -5.11 -21.73
C ILE A 11 -1.91 -5.17 -20.21
N VAL A 12 -2.32 -4.07 -19.56
CA VAL A 12 -2.56 -4.02 -18.11
C VAL A 12 -4.04 -3.86 -17.89
N ARG A 13 -4.69 -4.89 -17.30
CA ARG A 13 -6.13 -4.90 -17.01
C ARG A 13 -6.39 -4.58 -15.55
N ASN A 14 -7.60 -4.10 -15.25
CA ASN A 14 -8.03 -3.68 -13.92
C ASN A 14 -7.16 -2.56 -13.32
N PHE A 15 -6.72 -1.62 -14.16
CA PHE A 15 -5.97 -0.45 -13.70
C PHE A 15 -6.83 0.38 -12.75
N SER A 16 -6.26 0.78 -11.60
CA SER A 16 -6.97 1.54 -10.59
C SER A 16 -7.24 2.98 -11.04
N SER A 17 -8.46 3.48 -10.77
CA SER A 17 -8.87 4.87 -10.98
C SER A 17 -8.30 5.85 -9.95
N GLY A 18 -7.59 5.39 -8.92
CA GLY A 18 -7.02 6.22 -7.87
C GLY A 18 -5.99 7.23 -8.37
N ALA A 19 -6.00 8.43 -7.78
CA ALA A 19 -5.14 9.56 -8.17
C ALA A 19 -3.64 9.22 -8.16
N ASP A 20 -3.18 8.43 -7.19
CA ASP A 20 -1.80 7.95 -7.08
C ASP A 20 -1.35 7.15 -8.31
N CYS A 21 -2.24 6.29 -8.84
CA CYS A 21 -1.98 5.50 -10.03
C CYS A 21 -1.88 6.37 -11.28
N HIS A 22 -2.76 7.39 -11.38
CA HIS A 22 -2.74 8.36 -12.46
C HIS A 22 -1.50 9.25 -12.42
N SER A 23 -1.01 9.65 -11.23
CA SER A 23 0.25 10.39 -11.08
C SER A 23 1.43 9.56 -11.66
N THR A 24 1.51 8.27 -11.31
CA THR A 24 2.52 7.36 -11.89
C THR A 24 2.37 7.25 -13.41
N LEU A 25 1.15 7.05 -13.91
CA LEU A 25 0.88 6.89 -15.35
C LEU A 25 1.32 8.14 -16.12
N ASN A 26 0.94 9.33 -15.67
CA ASN A 26 1.27 10.60 -16.32
C ASN A 26 2.78 10.85 -16.31
N LEU A 27 3.46 10.52 -15.21
CA LEU A 27 4.91 10.63 -15.10
C LEU A 27 5.60 9.77 -16.18
N PHE A 28 5.19 8.51 -16.38
CA PHE A 28 5.80 7.65 -17.40
C PHE A 28 5.41 8.02 -18.83
N LYS A 29 4.23 8.58 -19.07
CA LYS A 29 3.90 9.23 -20.36
C LYS A 29 4.86 10.39 -20.65
N ASN A 30 5.13 11.24 -19.67
CA ASN A 30 6.09 12.33 -19.79
C ASN A 30 7.53 11.86 -19.96
N LEU A 31 7.85 10.64 -19.51
CA LEU A 31 9.14 9.98 -19.75
C LEU A 31 9.18 9.22 -21.10
N GLY A 32 8.21 9.47 -22.00
CA GLY A 32 8.21 8.96 -23.36
C GLY A 32 7.65 7.56 -23.55
N THR A 33 7.05 6.95 -22.54
CA THR A 33 6.38 5.66 -22.68
C THR A 33 5.04 5.83 -23.42
N ASP A 34 4.80 5.02 -24.46
CA ASP A 34 3.51 4.99 -25.14
C ASP A 34 2.49 4.22 -24.30
N ILE A 35 1.59 4.95 -23.64
CA ILE A 35 0.54 4.41 -22.79
C ILE A 35 -0.82 4.91 -23.27
N GLN A 36 -1.67 3.97 -23.69
CA GLN A 36 -3.00 4.25 -24.23
C GLN A 36 -4.05 3.53 -23.41
N PHE A 37 -5.19 4.19 -23.14
CA PHE A 37 -6.37 3.53 -22.61
C PHE A 37 -7.09 2.78 -23.75
N VAL A 38 -7.35 1.50 -23.56
CA VAL A 38 -8.20 0.68 -24.43
C VAL A 38 -9.66 0.82 -24.00
N ASP A 39 -9.87 0.85 -22.67
CA ASP A 39 -11.12 1.15 -22.00
C ASP A 39 -10.81 1.82 -20.63
N ASP A 40 -11.81 2.08 -19.80
CA ASP A 40 -11.67 2.81 -18.53
C ASP A 40 -10.70 2.16 -17.55
N LYS A 41 -10.45 0.85 -17.63
CA LYS A 41 -9.62 0.08 -16.70
C LYS A 41 -8.53 -0.75 -17.40
N THR A 42 -8.37 -0.60 -18.72
CA THR A 42 -7.37 -1.36 -19.50
C THR A 42 -6.40 -0.45 -20.19
N LEU A 43 -5.11 -0.65 -19.95
CA LEU A 43 -4.02 0.08 -20.58
C LEU A 43 -3.29 -0.83 -21.58
N LYS A 44 -2.98 -0.28 -22.74
CA LYS A 44 -1.98 -0.81 -23.67
C LYS A 44 -0.70 -0.01 -23.49
N ILE A 45 0.41 -0.68 -23.18
CA ILE A 45 1.70 -0.07 -22.92
C ILE A 45 2.72 -0.64 -23.90
N LYS A 46 3.41 0.27 -24.60
CA LYS A 46 4.53 -0.09 -25.46
C LYS A 46 5.78 0.66 -25.00
N SER A 47 6.84 -0.07 -24.71
CA SER A 47 8.08 0.48 -24.19
C SER A 47 9.30 -0.21 -24.82
N THR A 48 10.38 0.52 -24.92
CA THR A 48 11.72 0.02 -25.31
C THR A 48 12.63 -0.18 -24.09
N GLY A 49 12.11 -0.01 -22.88
CA GLY A 49 12.91 0.02 -21.65
C GLY A 49 13.76 1.28 -21.48
N ILE A 50 13.73 2.19 -22.47
CA ILE A 50 14.50 3.44 -22.49
C ILE A 50 13.55 4.59 -22.20
N LEU A 51 13.84 5.35 -21.15
CA LEU A 51 13.11 6.56 -20.77
C LEU A 51 13.75 7.78 -21.46
N GLN A 52 12.91 8.74 -21.83
CA GLN A 52 13.31 9.99 -22.47
C GLN A 52 12.87 11.19 -21.63
N PRO A 53 13.77 12.15 -21.32
CA PRO A 53 13.39 13.29 -20.51
C PRO A 53 12.51 14.26 -21.29
N THR A 54 11.59 14.94 -20.60
CA THR A 54 10.95 16.16 -21.11
C THR A 54 11.95 17.30 -21.12
N LYS A 55 11.63 18.38 -21.85
CA LYS A 55 12.49 19.57 -21.96
C LYS A 55 12.87 20.16 -20.59
N ASP A 56 11.92 20.19 -19.65
CA ASP A 56 12.12 20.80 -18.32
C ASP A 56 12.60 19.77 -17.29
N SER A 57 12.49 18.47 -17.60
CA SER A 57 12.89 17.35 -16.72
C SER A 57 12.29 17.42 -15.30
N ILE A 58 11.08 18.00 -15.17
CA ILE A 58 10.34 18.11 -13.93
C ILE A 58 9.14 17.16 -14.00
N TYR A 59 8.99 16.32 -12.98
CA TYR A 59 7.96 15.28 -12.92
C TYR A 59 7.18 15.40 -11.61
N ASP A 60 5.88 15.60 -11.74
CA ASP A 60 4.97 15.73 -10.61
C ASP A 60 4.47 14.35 -10.15
N CYS A 61 4.70 14.03 -8.89
CA CYS A 61 4.24 12.81 -8.22
C CYS A 61 2.87 13.00 -7.55
N GLY A 62 2.27 14.20 -7.60
CA GLY A 62 1.02 14.52 -6.91
C GLY A 62 1.14 14.30 -5.40
N ASN A 63 0.24 13.53 -4.81
CA ASN A 63 0.30 13.09 -3.40
C ASN A 63 1.00 11.73 -3.23
N SER A 64 1.44 11.09 -4.32
CA SER A 64 1.93 9.71 -4.30
C SER A 64 3.36 9.57 -3.77
N GLY A 65 3.48 9.25 -2.49
CA GLY A 65 4.78 8.90 -1.88
C GLY A 65 5.38 7.63 -2.48
N THR A 66 4.56 6.71 -2.98
CA THR A 66 5.02 5.51 -3.67
C THR A 66 5.67 5.88 -5.00
N THR A 67 5.01 6.71 -5.81
CA THR A 67 5.58 7.17 -7.09
C THR A 67 6.93 7.84 -6.86
N MET A 68 7.00 8.84 -5.96
CA MET A 68 8.25 9.58 -5.71
C MET A 68 9.38 8.66 -5.26
N ARG A 69 9.14 7.76 -4.30
CA ARG A 69 10.19 6.89 -3.76
C ARG A 69 10.68 5.86 -4.77
N LEU A 70 9.78 5.17 -5.48
CA LEU A 70 10.15 4.13 -6.41
C LEU A 70 10.81 4.69 -7.68
N VAL A 71 10.24 5.77 -8.21
CA VAL A 71 10.77 6.41 -9.43
C VAL A 71 12.15 7.03 -9.18
N SER A 72 12.46 7.48 -7.95
CA SER A 72 13.81 7.94 -7.60
C SER A 72 14.87 6.87 -7.93
N GLY A 73 14.60 5.59 -7.63
CA GLY A 73 15.50 4.48 -7.99
C GLY A 73 15.67 4.32 -9.50
N ILE A 74 14.57 4.44 -10.26
CA ILE A 74 14.61 4.34 -11.72
C ILE A 74 15.39 5.50 -12.34
N LEU A 75 15.12 6.73 -11.90
CA LEU A 75 15.71 7.95 -12.47
C LEU A 75 17.19 8.12 -12.12
N ALA A 76 17.61 7.67 -10.94
CA ALA A 76 19.01 7.73 -10.53
C ALA A 76 19.95 6.98 -11.49
N GLY A 77 19.49 5.90 -12.11
CA GLY A 77 20.25 5.10 -13.08
C GLY A 77 20.10 5.54 -14.55
N GLN A 78 19.46 6.69 -14.83
CA GLN A 78 19.33 7.19 -16.21
C GLN A 78 20.57 8.01 -16.61
N ASN A 79 20.61 8.45 -17.87
CA ASN A 79 21.66 9.30 -18.42
C ASN A 79 21.28 10.78 -18.54
N PHE A 80 20.22 11.20 -17.83
CA PHE A 80 19.71 12.56 -17.82
C PHE A 80 19.32 12.98 -16.40
N ASN A 81 19.30 14.28 -16.16
CA ASN A 81 18.89 14.86 -14.87
C ASN A 81 17.36 14.96 -14.79
N SER A 82 16.83 14.87 -13.57
CA SER A 82 15.40 14.96 -13.33
C SER A 82 15.11 15.61 -11.98
N THR A 83 13.94 16.23 -11.87
CA THR A 83 13.43 16.80 -10.61
C THR A 83 12.07 16.20 -10.32
N LEU A 84 11.92 15.57 -9.15
CA LEU A 84 10.63 15.08 -8.66
C LEU A 84 10.03 16.12 -7.71
N ILE A 85 8.78 16.51 -7.98
CA ILE A 85 7.99 17.38 -7.12
C ILE A 85 6.73 16.67 -6.66
N GLY A 86 6.06 17.22 -5.67
CA GLY A 86 4.77 16.73 -5.18
C GLY A 86 3.97 17.86 -4.55
N ASP A 87 2.75 17.55 -4.11
CA ASP A 87 1.91 18.51 -3.41
C ASP A 87 2.47 18.89 -2.01
N LEU A 88 1.78 19.79 -1.32
CA LEU A 88 2.20 20.27 0.00
C LEU A 88 2.28 19.16 1.06
N SER A 89 1.44 18.13 0.94
CA SER A 89 1.46 16.99 1.85
C SER A 89 2.65 16.08 1.58
N LEU A 90 2.86 15.69 0.32
CA LEU A 90 3.98 14.84 -0.09
C LEU A 90 5.32 15.52 0.19
N SER A 91 5.40 16.84 -0.01
CA SER A 91 6.63 17.62 0.23
C SER A 91 7.07 17.63 1.69
N LYS A 92 6.17 17.35 2.64
CA LYS A 92 6.51 17.20 4.08
C LYS A 92 6.97 15.79 4.45
N ARG A 93 6.77 14.79 3.57
CA ARG A 93 7.12 13.40 3.88
C ARG A 93 8.62 13.17 3.75
N PRO A 94 9.26 12.43 4.68
CA PRO A 94 10.71 12.19 4.63
C PRO A 94 11.09 11.27 3.46
N MET A 95 12.11 11.67 2.70
CA MET A 95 12.68 10.91 1.58
C MET A 95 14.10 10.38 1.88
N LYS A 96 14.69 10.72 3.03
CA LYS A 96 16.03 10.24 3.44
C LYS A 96 16.16 8.73 3.35
N ARG A 97 15.08 7.99 3.69
CA ARG A 97 15.05 6.52 3.65
C ARG A 97 15.33 5.90 2.27
N VAL A 98 15.15 6.65 1.19
CA VAL A 98 15.52 6.21 -0.18
C VAL A 98 16.76 6.94 -0.70
N ILE A 99 16.97 8.19 -0.30
CA ILE A 99 18.16 8.97 -0.70
C ILE A 99 19.44 8.33 -0.19
N GLU A 100 19.48 7.94 1.09
CA GLU A 100 20.66 7.35 1.72
C GLU A 100 21.14 6.06 1.00
N PRO A 101 20.31 5.02 0.80
CA PRO A 101 20.76 3.83 0.10
C PRO A 101 21.07 4.08 -1.38
N LEU A 102 20.32 4.96 -2.07
CA LEU A 102 20.68 5.33 -3.44
C LEU A 102 22.03 6.03 -3.52
N SER A 103 22.37 6.88 -2.54
CA SER A 103 23.69 7.51 -2.47
C SER A 103 24.80 6.48 -2.29
N LEU A 104 24.55 5.40 -1.54
CA LEU A 104 25.49 4.27 -1.44
C LEU A 104 25.66 3.53 -2.77
N MET A 105 24.66 3.54 -3.66
CA MET A 105 24.77 3.02 -5.04
C MET A 105 25.47 4.01 -5.98
N GLY A 106 25.85 5.18 -5.49
CA GLY A 106 26.52 6.23 -6.25
C GLY A 106 25.58 7.32 -6.79
N ALA A 107 24.28 7.28 -6.48
CA ALA A 107 23.35 8.32 -6.93
C ALA A 107 23.67 9.69 -6.30
N LYS A 108 23.44 10.76 -7.08
CA LYS A 108 23.51 12.14 -6.61
C LYS A 108 22.12 12.72 -6.57
N ILE A 109 21.61 12.96 -5.35
CA ILE A 109 20.26 13.48 -5.11
C ILE A 109 20.34 14.65 -4.16
N GLU A 110 19.96 15.83 -4.64
CA GLU A 110 19.80 17.03 -3.82
C GLU A 110 18.35 17.09 -3.32
N SER A 111 18.14 17.52 -2.09
CA SER A 111 16.83 17.63 -1.45
C SER A 111 16.84 18.74 -0.39
N GLU A 112 15.69 19.26 -0.05
CA GLU A 112 15.54 20.21 1.06
C GLU A 112 15.41 19.44 2.38
N GLU A 113 16.50 19.31 3.13
CA GLU A 113 16.58 18.58 4.40
C GLU A 113 16.10 17.11 4.33
N GLY A 114 16.12 16.52 3.14
CA GLY A 114 15.64 15.16 2.90
C GLY A 114 14.15 15.08 2.54
N HIS A 115 13.58 16.18 2.06
CA HIS A 115 12.23 16.31 1.55
C HIS A 115 12.23 16.72 0.08
N ALA A 116 11.06 16.64 -0.59
CA ALA A 116 10.91 17.16 -1.95
C ALA A 116 11.07 18.70 -1.98
N PRO A 117 11.55 19.25 -3.11
CA PRO A 117 11.84 18.58 -4.38
C PRO A 117 13.11 17.74 -4.35
N LEU A 118 13.12 16.62 -5.11
CA LEU A 118 14.30 15.77 -5.27
C LEU A 118 14.94 16.06 -6.64
N LYS A 119 16.14 16.66 -6.65
CA LYS A 119 16.92 16.87 -7.86
C LYS A 119 17.89 15.71 -8.03
N ILE A 120 17.67 14.91 -9.05
CA ILE A 120 18.40 13.67 -9.30
C ILE A 120 19.32 13.87 -10.50
N THR A 121 20.62 13.72 -10.28
CA THR A 121 21.60 13.65 -11.38
C THR A 121 21.69 12.21 -11.86
N GLY A 122 21.26 11.98 -13.10
CA GLY A 122 21.31 10.65 -13.71
C GLY A 122 22.74 10.23 -13.99
N GLN A 123 23.11 9.03 -13.55
CA GLN A 123 24.45 8.48 -13.74
C GLN A 123 24.49 6.96 -13.62
N LYS A 124 25.63 6.36 -13.94
CA LYS A 124 25.84 4.93 -13.70
C LYS A 124 25.85 4.64 -12.20
N LEU A 125 25.09 3.63 -11.81
CA LEU A 125 25.03 3.13 -10.44
C LEU A 125 25.82 1.84 -10.32
N HIS A 126 26.21 1.49 -9.08
CA HIS A 126 26.78 0.17 -8.76
C HIS A 126 25.89 -0.57 -7.76
N GLY A 127 25.90 -1.90 -7.86
CA GLY A 127 25.20 -2.76 -6.92
C GLY A 127 25.79 -2.66 -5.53
N ILE A 128 24.95 -2.86 -4.52
CA ILE A 128 25.35 -2.78 -3.09
C ILE A 128 24.77 -3.96 -2.31
N SER A 129 25.39 -4.24 -1.17
CA SER A 129 24.76 -5.05 -0.12
C SER A 129 24.23 -4.10 0.96
N TYR A 130 22.90 -3.98 1.05
CA TYR A 130 22.23 -3.06 1.96
C TYR A 130 21.41 -3.81 3.00
N ASN A 131 21.75 -3.61 4.27
CA ASN A 131 20.99 -4.14 5.41
C ASN A 131 20.07 -3.04 5.95
N SER A 132 18.78 -3.14 5.65
CA SER A 132 17.79 -2.20 6.12
C SER A 132 17.51 -2.38 7.61
N LYS A 133 17.41 -1.27 8.34
CA LYS A 133 17.03 -1.28 9.76
C LYS A 133 15.52 -1.49 9.95
N LEU A 134 14.74 -1.25 8.92
CA LEU A 134 13.27 -1.31 8.94
C LEU A 134 12.76 -2.18 7.81
N ALA A 135 11.67 -2.90 8.03
CA ALA A 135 10.93 -3.60 6.99
C ALA A 135 10.13 -2.57 6.16
N SER A 136 10.64 -2.21 4.99
CA SER A 136 10.02 -1.20 4.12
C SER A 136 10.04 -1.62 2.66
N ALA A 137 8.87 -2.01 2.15
CA ALA A 137 8.71 -2.37 0.74
C ALA A 137 9.10 -1.23 -0.23
N GLN A 138 8.85 0.03 0.14
CA GLN A 138 9.19 1.17 -0.71
C GLN A 138 10.70 1.37 -0.83
N VAL A 139 11.45 1.19 0.28
CA VAL A 139 12.92 1.26 0.25
C VAL A 139 13.48 0.09 -0.55
N LYS A 140 13.00 -1.12 -0.30
CA LYS A 140 13.38 -2.32 -1.05
C LYS A 140 13.12 -2.15 -2.55
N SER A 141 11.90 -1.79 -2.93
CA SER A 141 11.53 -1.60 -4.33
C SER A 141 12.36 -0.51 -5.02
N CYS A 142 12.64 0.59 -4.33
CA CYS A 142 13.49 1.67 -4.85
C CYS A 142 14.90 1.17 -5.18
N ILE A 143 15.53 0.44 -4.25
CA ILE A 143 16.88 -0.12 -4.41
C ILE A 143 16.91 -1.18 -5.52
N LEU A 144 15.90 -2.06 -5.56
CA LEU A 144 15.80 -3.10 -6.59
C LEU A 144 15.57 -2.50 -7.98
N LEU A 145 14.75 -1.45 -8.10
CA LEU A 145 14.56 -0.73 -9.37
C LEU A 145 15.83 -0.04 -9.85
N ALA A 146 16.61 0.55 -8.94
CA ALA A 146 17.94 1.08 -9.25
C ALA A 146 18.92 -0.03 -9.66
N GLY A 147 18.83 -1.18 -9.00
CA GLY A 147 19.65 -2.36 -9.23
C GLY A 147 19.48 -2.99 -10.62
N LEU A 148 18.34 -2.80 -11.29
CA LEU A 148 18.12 -3.32 -12.66
C LEU A 148 19.18 -2.84 -13.65
N LYS A 149 19.69 -1.60 -13.48
CA LYS A 149 20.70 -0.98 -14.36
C LYS A 149 22.06 -0.73 -13.67
N ALA A 150 22.23 -1.19 -12.43
CA ALA A 150 23.47 -1.00 -11.68
C ALA A 150 24.58 -1.96 -12.16
N GLU A 151 25.84 -1.59 -12.02
CA GLU A 151 26.96 -2.48 -12.27
C GLU A 151 27.18 -3.42 -11.07
N GLY A 152 27.06 -4.75 -11.27
CA GLY A 152 27.18 -5.76 -10.22
C GLY A 152 25.86 -6.11 -9.54
N GLU A 153 25.92 -7.05 -8.60
CA GLU A 153 24.73 -7.54 -7.88
C GLU A 153 24.27 -6.52 -6.83
N THR A 154 22.95 -6.41 -6.67
CA THR A 154 22.32 -5.66 -5.57
C THR A 154 21.69 -6.65 -4.60
N ILE A 155 22.12 -6.59 -3.33
CA ILE A 155 21.58 -7.43 -2.25
C ILE A 155 20.87 -6.51 -1.26
N PHE A 156 19.61 -6.81 -1.00
CA PHE A 156 18.81 -6.12 0.01
C PHE A 156 18.40 -7.12 1.10
N THR A 157 18.61 -6.76 2.36
CA THR A 157 18.18 -7.56 3.52
C THR A 157 17.39 -6.68 4.48
N GLU A 158 16.29 -7.20 4.99
CA GLU A 158 15.42 -6.51 5.95
C GLU A 158 15.16 -7.38 7.18
N PRO A 159 14.77 -6.78 8.35
CA PRO A 159 14.58 -7.56 9.59
C PRO A 159 13.38 -8.50 9.52
N TYR A 160 12.33 -8.13 8.81
CA TYR A 160 11.12 -8.92 8.52
C TYR A 160 10.75 -8.76 7.07
N VAL A 161 10.14 -9.76 6.46
CA VAL A 161 9.71 -9.70 5.05
C VAL A 161 8.62 -8.64 4.90
N SER A 162 8.95 -7.53 4.25
CA SER A 162 7.97 -6.53 3.81
C SER A 162 7.29 -6.99 2.51
N ARG A 163 6.28 -6.23 2.05
CA ARG A 163 5.57 -6.50 0.78
C ARG A 163 6.53 -6.86 -0.35
N ASN A 164 6.27 -7.97 -1.03
CA ASN A 164 7.17 -8.55 -2.04
C ASN A 164 6.61 -8.51 -3.47
N HIS A 165 5.66 -7.61 -3.74
CA HIS A 165 5.10 -7.45 -5.11
C HIS A 165 6.16 -7.12 -6.16
N THR A 166 7.20 -6.34 -5.79
CA THR A 166 8.31 -6.03 -6.71
C THR A 166 9.05 -7.28 -7.09
N GLU A 167 9.38 -8.14 -6.13
CA GLU A 167 10.09 -9.38 -6.36
C GLU A 167 9.27 -10.35 -7.21
N ASN A 168 7.98 -10.49 -6.91
CA ASN A 168 7.07 -11.35 -7.67
C ASN A 168 6.94 -10.86 -9.12
N LEU A 169 6.78 -9.55 -9.31
CA LEU A 169 6.64 -8.98 -10.64
C LEU A 169 7.97 -9.01 -11.41
N PHE A 170 9.11 -8.79 -10.77
CA PHE A 170 10.43 -8.96 -11.38
C PHE A 170 10.63 -10.40 -11.86
N LYS A 171 10.31 -11.37 -11.03
CA LYS A 171 10.37 -12.78 -11.41
C LYS A 171 9.41 -13.10 -12.57
N TYR A 172 8.19 -12.54 -12.52
CA TYR A 172 7.21 -12.70 -13.60
C TYR A 172 7.71 -12.08 -14.92
N MET A 173 8.44 -10.96 -14.88
CA MET A 173 8.99 -10.23 -16.02
C MET A 173 10.44 -10.64 -16.36
N ASP A 174 10.88 -11.82 -15.94
CA ASP A 174 12.15 -12.49 -16.29
C ASP A 174 13.42 -11.79 -15.79
N ALA A 175 13.37 -11.03 -14.67
CA ALA A 175 14.57 -10.55 -14.02
C ALA A 175 15.36 -11.69 -13.35
N ASP A 176 16.70 -11.59 -13.30
CA ASP A 176 17.55 -12.51 -12.55
C ASP A 176 17.55 -12.13 -11.06
N ILE A 177 16.50 -12.59 -10.38
CA ILE A 177 16.24 -12.31 -8.98
C ILE A 177 16.20 -13.61 -8.16
N LYS A 178 16.83 -13.58 -6.98
CA LYS A 178 16.78 -14.67 -6.00
C LYS A 178 16.27 -14.15 -4.67
N ILE A 179 15.29 -14.85 -4.10
CA ILE A 179 14.65 -14.51 -2.84
C ILE A 179 14.99 -15.61 -1.84
N ASN A 180 15.56 -15.22 -0.70
CA ASN A 180 15.88 -16.13 0.40
C ASN A 180 15.41 -15.51 1.72
N GLY A 181 14.17 -15.82 2.11
CA GLY A 181 13.51 -15.19 3.26
C GLY A 181 13.47 -13.68 3.12
N ALA A 182 14.05 -12.97 4.07
CA ALA A 182 14.11 -11.51 4.08
C ALA A 182 15.29 -10.91 3.26
N ALA A 183 16.06 -11.75 2.56
CA ALA A 183 17.15 -11.32 1.69
C ALA A 183 16.76 -11.48 0.22
N VAL A 184 17.04 -10.47 -0.58
CA VAL A 184 16.79 -10.45 -2.02
C VAL A 184 18.09 -10.10 -2.74
N THR A 185 18.47 -10.91 -3.73
CA THR A 185 19.61 -10.66 -4.61
C THR A 185 19.12 -10.44 -6.02
N LEU A 186 19.47 -9.31 -6.63
CA LEU A 186 19.12 -8.94 -7.99
C LEU A 186 20.40 -8.72 -8.79
N LYS A 187 20.48 -9.34 -9.97
CA LYS A 187 21.48 -9.00 -11.00
C LYS A 187 20.90 -7.99 -11.98
N PRO A 188 21.77 -7.16 -12.61
CA PRO A 188 21.33 -6.29 -13.70
C PRO A 188 20.47 -7.06 -14.71
N SER A 189 19.29 -6.54 -15.03
CA SER A 189 18.31 -7.26 -15.84
C SER A 189 17.50 -6.31 -16.68
N ILE A 190 17.11 -6.78 -17.87
CA ILE A 190 16.13 -6.12 -18.73
C ILE A 190 14.80 -6.84 -18.53
N LEU A 191 13.81 -6.11 -18.04
CA LEU A 191 12.46 -6.66 -17.85
C LEU A 191 11.80 -6.91 -19.21
N GLN A 192 11.11 -8.04 -19.34
CA GLN A 192 10.29 -8.36 -20.52
C GLN A 192 8.84 -7.95 -20.28
N ALA A 193 8.26 -7.23 -21.22
CA ALA A 193 6.86 -6.85 -21.13
C ALA A 193 5.96 -8.10 -21.17
N LYS A 194 5.06 -8.20 -20.18
CA LYS A 194 4.06 -9.26 -20.08
C LYS A 194 2.72 -8.65 -19.71
N ASP A 195 1.65 -9.28 -20.18
CA ASP A 195 0.30 -8.89 -19.79
C ASP A 195 0.14 -9.01 -18.27
N ILE A 196 -0.49 -8.02 -17.67
CA ILE A 196 -0.71 -7.94 -16.22
C ILE A 196 -2.20 -7.78 -15.96
N ASP A 197 -2.77 -8.72 -15.25
CA ASP A 197 -4.09 -8.55 -14.65
C ASP A 197 -3.90 -8.09 -13.20
N VAL A 198 -4.26 -6.84 -12.91
CA VAL A 198 -4.16 -6.29 -11.56
C VAL A 198 -5.23 -6.92 -10.69
N VAL A 199 -4.79 -7.52 -9.60
CA VAL A 199 -5.68 -8.19 -8.64
C VAL A 199 -6.32 -7.19 -7.70
N GLY A 200 -7.46 -7.56 -7.09
CA GLY A 200 -8.13 -6.73 -6.07
C GLY A 200 -7.22 -6.47 -4.86
N ASP A 201 -7.21 -5.24 -4.37
CA ASP A 201 -6.39 -4.85 -3.24
C ASP A 201 -6.97 -5.37 -1.92
N ILE A 202 -6.20 -6.19 -1.21
CA ILE A 202 -6.60 -6.70 0.12
C ILE A 202 -6.83 -5.57 1.13
N SER A 203 -6.15 -4.43 1.00
CA SER A 203 -6.38 -3.26 1.86
C SER A 203 -7.76 -2.64 1.63
N SER A 204 -8.24 -2.64 0.39
CA SER A 204 -9.61 -2.24 0.06
C SER A 204 -10.62 -3.30 0.52
N ALA A 205 -10.33 -4.58 0.29
CA ALA A 205 -11.16 -5.69 0.73
C ALA A 205 -11.29 -5.77 2.26
N ALA A 206 -10.30 -5.29 3.03
CA ALA A 206 -10.28 -5.34 4.48
C ALA A 206 -11.50 -4.65 5.13
N PHE A 207 -11.96 -3.54 4.56
CA PHE A 207 -13.16 -2.85 5.04
C PHE A 207 -14.41 -3.72 4.89
N PHE A 208 -14.55 -4.40 3.75
CA PHE A 208 -15.65 -5.33 3.48
C PHE A 208 -15.52 -6.59 4.34
N ILE A 209 -14.30 -7.11 4.53
CA ILE A 209 -14.06 -8.24 5.45
C ILE A 209 -14.56 -7.89 6.85
N VAL A 210 -14.18 -6.72 7.37
CA VAL A 210 -14.61 -6.30 8.70
C VAL A 210 -16.12 -6.06 8.73
N ALA A 211 -16.69 -5.35 7.75
CA ALA A 211 -18.15 -5.16 7.65
C ALA A 211 -18.89 -6.50 7.69
N GLY A 212 -18.47 -7.48 6.86
CA GLY A 212 -19.09 -8.80 6.80
C GLY A 212 -18.97 -9.60 8.11
N LEU A 213 -17.93 -9.36 8.90
CA LEU A 213 -17.76 -10.03 10.20
C LEU A 213 -18.60 -9.41 11.31
N ILE A 214 -18.86 -8.07 11.29
CA ILE A 214 -19.50 -7.36 12.40
C ILE A 214 -20.96 -6.96 12.14
N VAL A 215 -21.38 -6.84 10.89
CA VAL A 215 -22.76 -6.47 10.56
C VAL A 215 -23.66 -7.73 10.59
N PRO A 216 -24.71 -7.77 11.43
CA PRO A 216 -25.59 -8.93 11.54
C PRO A 216 -26.17 -9.38 10.20
N ASN A 217 -26.30 -10.69 10.02
CA ASN A 217 -26.85 -11.36 8.82
C ASN A 217 -26.00 -11.22 7.54
N SER A 218 -24.79 -10.68 7.61
CA SER A 218 -23.90 -10.63 6.44
C SER A 218 -23.46 -12.03 6.00
N ASP A 219 -23.53 -12.30 4.68
CA ASP A 219 -22.96 -13.46 3.99
C ASP A 219 -22.73 -13.08 2.52
N PHE A 220 -21.50 -12.75 2.15
CA PHE A 220 -21.15 -12.35 0.79
C PHE A 220 -19.74 -12.77 0.39
N VAL A 221 -19.42 -12.64 -0.91
CA VAL A 221 -18.13 -13.01 -1.48
C VAL A 221 -17.49 -11.80 -2.13
N ILE A 222 -16.27 -11.48 -1.67
CA ILE A 222 -15.39 -10.48 -2.28
C ILE A 222 -14.53 -11.21 -3.31
N LYS A 223 -14.66 -10.86 -4.59
CA LYS A 223 -14.01 -11.59 -5.68
C LYS A 223 -12.65 -11.04 -6.06
N ASN A 224 -11.78 -11.94 -6.57
CA ASN A 224 -10.52 -11.61 -7.21
C ASN A 224 -9.58 -10.79 -6.30
N VAL A 225 -9.48 -11.14 -5.01
CA VAL A 225 -8.64 -10.44 -4.04
C VAL A 225 -7.24 -11.03 -4.04
N GLY A 226 -6.22 -10.17 -4.04
CA GLY A 226 -4.83 -10.58 -3.85
C GLY A 226 -4.60 -11.18 -2.47
N LEU A 227 -4.08 -12.40 -2.45
CA LEU A 227 -3.83 -13.18 -1.23
C LEU A 227 -2.34 -13.25 -0.88
N ASN A 228 -1.54 -12.31 -1.37
CA ASN A 228 -0.13 -12.28 -1.08
C ASN A 228 0.11 -12.30 0.44
N TYR A 229 0.85 -13.29 0.91
CA TYR A 229 1.12 -13.50 2.33
C TYR A 229 1.65 -12.24 3.03
N THR A 230 2.49 -11.45 2.35
CA THR A 230 3.07 -10.23 2.92
C THR A 230 2.08 -9.07 3.06
N ARG A 231 0.83 -9.26 2.61
CA ARG A 231 -0.27 -8.28 2.64
C ARG A 231 -1.51 -8.77 3.36
N SER A 232 -1.72 -10.08 3.42
CA SER A 232 -2.97 -10.69 3.87
C SER A 232 -3.07 -10.90 5.38
N GLY A 233 -2.29 -10.16 6.18
CA GLY A 233 -2.31 -10.27 7.64
C GLY A 233 -3.69 -10.04 8.27
N ILE A 234 -4.56 -9.23 7.64
CA ILE A 234 -5.95 -9.05 8.08
C ILE A 234 -6.73 -10.37 8.11
N ILE A 235 -6.51 -11.27 7.15
CA ILE A 235 -7.17 -12.58 7.10
C ILE A 235 -6.72 -13.44 8.30
N ASP A 236 -5.41 -13.44 8.58
CA ASP A 236 -4.86 -14.21 9.71
C ASP A 236 -5.35 -13.67 11.06
N VAL A 237 -5.38 -12.35 11.21
CA VAL A 237 -5.91 -11.69 12.41
C VAL A 237 -7.40 -12.01 12.58
N ALA A 238 -8.20 -11.85 11.55
CA ALA A 238 -9.63 -12.14 11.61
C ALA A 238 -9.89 -13.63 11.95
N ASN A 239 -9.11 -14.56 11.39
CA ASN A 239 -9.17 -15.98 11.74
C ASN A 239 -8.78 -16.24 13.21
N ARG A 240 -7.71 -15.61 13.73
CA ARG A 240 -7.34 -15.69 15.15
C ARG A 240 -8.44 -15.15 16.07
N MET A 241 -9.16 -14.14 15.60
CA MET A 241 -10.32 -13.59 16.30
C MET A 241 -11.59 -14.47 16.16
N GLY A 242 -11.50 -15.59 15.44
CA GLY A 242 -12.61 -16.53 15.22
C GLY A 242 -13.61 -16.07 14.16
N GLY A 243 -13.20 -15.15 13.29
CA GLY A 243 -14.01 -14.65 12.17
C GLY A 243 -14.36 -15.75 11.17
N ASN A 244 -15.57 -15.74 10.65
CA ASN A 244 -16.03 -16.71 9.65
C ASN A 244 -15.63 -16.26 8.24
N ILE A 245 -14.40 -16.65 7.85
CA ILE A 245 -13.80 -16.32 6.55
C ILE A 245 -13.44 -17.63 5.83
N GLU A 246 -13.77 -17.71 4.55
CA GLU A 246 -13.43 -18.83 3.68
C GLU A 246 -12.76 -18.32 2.39
N ILE A 247 -11.62 -18.91 2.03
CA ILE A 247 -10.93 -18.60 0.77
C ILE A 247 -11.38 -19.59 -0.30
N LEU A 248 -11.93 -19.07 -1.39
CA LEU A 248 -12.45 -19.83 -2.51
C LEU A 248 -11.62 -19.54 -3.77
N ASN A 249 -11.66 -20.46 -4.74
CA ASN A 249 -11.11 -20.26 -6.10
C ASN A 249 -9.64 -19.76 -6.13
N LYS A 250 -8.80 -20.25 -5.22
CA LYS A 250 -7.39 -19.83 -5.13
C LYS A 250 -6.63 -20.20 -6.41
N THR A 251 -5.94 -19.21 -7.02
CA THR A 251 -5.14 -19.35 -8.23
C THR A 251 -3.95 -18.39 -8.22
N THR A 252 -3.17 -18.36 -9.31
CA THR A 252 -2.06 -17.40 -9.50
C THR A 252 -2.31 -16.59 -10.76
N VAL A 253 -2.24 -15.25 -10.65
CA VAL A 253 -2.45 -14.31 -11.75
C VAL A 253 -1.29 -13.32 -11.76
N SER A 254 -0.60 -13.19 -12.91
CA SER A 254 0.52 -12.25 -13.09
C SER A 254 1.61 -12.34 -12.01
N GLY A 255 1.85 -13.55 -11.47
CA GLY A 255 2.82 -13.81 -10.41
C GLY A 255 2.31 -13.59 -8.99
N GLU A 256 1.05 -13.21 -8.79
CA GLU A 256 0.42 -13.01 -7.48
C GLU A 256 -0.62 -14.09 -7.16
N GLU A 257 -0.68 -14.53 -5.91
CA GLU A 257 -1.78 -15.38 -5.42
C GLU A 257 -3.07 -14.58 -5.33
N VAL A 258 -4.16 -15.17 -5.80
CA VAL A 258 -5.50 -14.55 -5.89
C VAL A 258 -6.56 -15.55 -5.45
N GLY A 259 -7.62 -15.06 -4.86
CA GLY A 259 -8.80 -15.87 -4.54
C GLY A 259 -10.03 -15.02 -4.26
N ASP A 260 -11.12 -15.70 -4.06
CA ASP A 260 -12.37 -15.08 -3.59
C ASP A 260 -12.46 -15.25 -2.07
N ILE A 261 -12.90 -14.22 -1.37
CA ILE A 261 -13.04 -14.25 0.09
C ILE A 261 -14.52 -14.22 0.45
N ARG A 262 -15.04 -15.33 0.96
CA ARG A 262 -16.36 -15.35 1.55
C ARG A 262 -16.29 -14.94 3.01
N VAL A 263 -17.15 -14.01 3.41
CA VAL A 263 -17.21 -13.49 4.78
C VAL A 263 -18.65 -13.63 5.30
N LYS A 264 -18.79 -14.08 6.55
CA LYS A 264 -20.07 -14.18 7.24
C LYS A 264 -20.03 -13.53 8.59
N TYR A 265 -21.14 -12.99 9.03
CA TYR A 265 -21.31 -12.46 10.38
C TYR A 265 -20.81 -13.41 11.46
N THR A 266 -20.09 -12.86 12.43
CA THR A 266 -19.51 -13.61 13.54
C THR A 266 -19.86 -12.95 14.86
N GLU A 267 -20.79 -13.55 15.58
CA GLU A 267 -21.34 -13.01 16.83
C GLU A 267 -20.31 -12.97 17.98
N ASN A 268 -19.48 -13.99 18.06
CA ASN A 268 -18.57 -14.22 19.21
C ASN A 268 -17.09 -14.09 18.79
N LEU A 269 -16.70 -12.89 18.37
CA LEU A 269 -15.30 -12.57 18.09
C LEU A 269 -14.47 -12.60 19.37
N LYS A 270 -13.24 -13.12 19.26
CA LYS A 270 -12.27 -13.24 20.34
C LYS A 270 -11.21 -12.16 20.23
N PRO A 271 -10.62 -11.71 21.36
CA PRO A 271 -9.50 -10.79 21.32
C PRO A 271 -8.22 -11.48 20.86
N CYS A 272 -7.26 -10.70 20.38
CA CYS A 272 -5.92 -11.21 20.09
C CYS A 272 -4.83 -10.14 20.31
N THR A 273 -3.58 -10.57 20.35
CA THR A 273 -2.43 -9.66 20.27
C THR A 273 -1.92 -9.62 18.83
N ILE A 274 -1.62 -8.41 18.35
CA ILE A 274 -1.10 -8.10 17.01
C ILE A 274 0.22 -7.38 17.19
N GLU A 275 1.32 -8.03 16.84
CA GLU A 275 2.67 -7.52 17.08
C GLU A 275 3.71 -8.15 16.15
N GLY A 276 4.93 -7.59 16.12
CA GLY A 276 6.08 -8.18 15.43
C GLY A 276 5.85 -8.36 13.94
N GLU A 277 5.89 -9.61 13.47
CA GLU A 277 5.76 -9.96 12.05
C GLU A 277 4.37 -9.68 11.46
N ASP A 278 3.33 -9.57 12.28
CA ASP A 278 2.00 -9.19 11.80
C ASP A 278 2.01 -7.77 11.22
N ILE A 279 2.69 -6.84 11.91
CA ILE A 279 2.60 -5.40 11.63
C ILE A 279 2.92 -5.04 10.17
N PRO A 280 4.05 -5.42 9.57
CA PRO A 280 4.32 -5.08 8.17
C PRO A 280 3.32 -5.68 7.18
N ARG A 281 2.61 -6.75 7.56
CA ARG A 281 1.64 -7.47 6.73
C ARG A 281 0.24 -6.85 6.73
N LEU A 282 -0.05 -5.95 7.69
CA LEU A 282 -1.39 -5.38 7.90
C LEU A 282 -1.38 -3.96 8.50
N ILE A 283 -0.26 -3.26 8.47
CA ILE A 283 -0.12 -1.95 9.11
C ILE A 283 -1.18 -0.94 8.62
N ASP A 284 -1.54 -1.02 7.35
CA ASP A 284 -2.52 -0.13 6.75
C ASP A 284 -3.98 -0.51 7.07
N GLU A 285 -4.20 -1.72 7.56
CA GLU A 285 -5.50 -2.27 7.98
C GLU A 285 -5.78 -2.09 9.48
N LEU A 286 -4.76 -1.67 10.27
CA LEU A 286 -4.92 -1.48 11.73
C LEU A 286 -6.07 -0.54 12.12
N PRO A 287 -6.40 0.53 11.37
CA PRO A 287 -7.57 1.33 11.66
C PRO A 287 -8.89 0.55 11.63
N VAL A 288 -9.15 -0.22 10.59
CA VAL A 288 -10.38 -1.01 10.50
C VAL A 288 -10.34 -2.24 11.42
N ILE A 289 -9.15 -2.76 11.76
CA ILE A 289 -8.99 -3.80 12.78
C ILE A 289 -9.38 -3.28 14.16
N ALA A 290 -9.16 -2.01 14.48
CA ALA A 290 -9.65 -1.44 15.74
C ALA A 290 -11.19 -1.48 15.82
N VAL A 291 -11.86 -1.28 14.69
CA VAL A 291 -13.33 -1.44 14.60
C VAL A 291 -13.72 -2.91 14.80
N LEU A 292 -13.05 -3.86 14.16
CA LEU A 292 -13.27 -5.30 14.39
C LEU A 292 -13.06 -5.67 15.86
N ALA A 293 -11.96 -5.18 16.46
CA ALA A 293 -11.60 -5.44 17.86
C ALA A 293 -12.62 -4.88 18.85
N SER A 294 -13.33 -3.79 18.50
CA SER A 294 -14.40 -3.24 19.34
C SER A 294 -15.57 -4.21 19.53
N GLN A 295 -15.73 -5.19 18.64
CA GLN A 295 -16.77 -6.22 18.69
C GLN A 295 -16.28 -7.57 19.26
N ALA A 296 -15.00 -7.68 19.59
CA ALA A 296 -14.44 -8.87 20.24
C ALA A 296 -14.74 -8.88 21.76
N GLN A 297 -14.84 -10.07 22.36
CA GLN A 297 -15.08 -10.21 23.80
C GLN A 297 -13.76 -10.24 24.58
N GLY A 298 -13.26 -9.09 25.03
CA GLY A 298 -12.03 -8.95 25.81
C GLY A 298 -11.08 -7.91 25.26
N GLU A 299 -9.78 -8.01 25.57
CA GLU A 299 -8.77 -7.04 25.25
C GLU A 299 -7.96 -7.44 24.01
N THR A 300 -8.04 -6.66 22.94
CA THR A 300 -7.16 -6.75 21.77
C THR A 300 -6.04 -5.72 21.89
N LEU A 301 -4.80 -6.17 21.77
CA LEU A 301 -3.59 -5.36 21.93
C LEU A 301 -2.82 -5.26 20.61
N VAL A 302 -2.53 -4.03 20.17
CA VAL A 302 -1.65 -3.73 19.03
C VAL A 302 -0.37 -3.09 19.54
N LYS A 303 0.80 -3.62 19.13
CA LYS A 303 2.15 -3.13 19.46
C LYS A 303 3.05 -3.07 18.23
N ASN A 304 4.20 -2.41 18.36
CA ASN A 304 5.23 -2.27 17.33
C ASN A 304 4.73 -1.61 16.04
N ALA A 305 3.73 -0.74 16.14
CA ALA A 305 3.08 -0.05 15.03
C ALA A 305 3.37 1.46 15.01
N GLU A 306 4.51 1.90 15.54
CA GLU A 306 4.90 3.32 15.65
C GLU A 306 4.86 4.04 14.29
N ASP A 307 5.12 3.33 13.19
CA ASP A 307 5.10 3.91 11.83
C ASP A 307 3.71 4.43 11.41
N LEU A 308 2.63 4.03 12.11
CA LEU A 308 1.28 4.59 11.93
C LEU A 308 1.22 6.09 12.28
N ARG A 309 2.09 6.57 13.17
CA ARG A 309 2.15 7.99 13.54
C ARG A 309 2.72 8.88 12.44
N ASN A 310 3.41 8.27 11.47
CA ASN A 310 4.10 8.94 10.37
C ASN A 310 3.41 8.69 9.01
N LYS A 311 2.13 8.33 9.03
CA LYS A 311 1.33 8.15 7.81
C LYS A 311 0.73 9.49 7.34
N GLU A 312 -0.43 9.47 6.73
CA GLU A 312 -1.18 10.65 6.29
C GLU A 312 -1.58 11.54 7.48
N SER A 313 -1.83 10.90 8.63
CA SER A 313 -2.09 11.49 9.95
C SER A 313 -1.34 10.70 11.02
N ASP A 314 -1.32 11.17 12.28
CA ASP A 314 -1.02 10.29 13.43
C ASP A 314 -2.21 9.36 13.64
N ARG A 315 -2.23 8.25 12.86
CA ARG A 315 -3.34 7.31 12.85
C ARG A 315 -3.66 6.71 14.21
N ILE A 316 -2.66 6.54 15.08
CA ILE A 316 -2.89 6.01 16.44
C ILE A 316 -3.71 7.01 17.25
N LYS A 317 -3.24 8.25 17.32
CA LYS A 317 -3.90 9.31 18.08
C LYS A 317 -5.31 9.58 17.55
N CYS A 318 -5.42 9.86 16.25
CA CYS A 318 -6.69 10.19 15.61
C CYS A 318 -7.72 9.05 15.77
N LEU A 319 -7.30 7.80 15.58
CA LEU A 319 -8.17 6.63 15.73
C LEU A 319 -8.74 6.52 17.16
N VAL A 320 -7.89 6.71 18.18
CA VAL A 320 -8.30 6.63 19.59
C VAL A 320 -9.25 7.76 19.92
N GLU A 321 -8.93 9.00 19.53
CA GLU A 321 -9.77 10.17 19.79
C GLU A 321 -11.16 10.00 19.15
N GLU A 322 -11.22 9.62 17.88
CA GLU A 322 -12.48 9.58 17.13
C GLU A 322 -13.37 8.38 17.49
N LEU A 323 -12.81 7.18 17.57
CA LEU A 323 -13.60 5.99 17.92
C LEU A 323 -14.14 6.06 19.37
N SER A 324 -13.44 6.75 20.29
CA SER A 324 -13.93 6.96 21.65
C SER A 324 -15.22 7.80 21.68
N LYS A 325 -15.41 8.75 20.75
CA LYS A 325 -16.62 9.58 20.66
C LYS A 325 -17.89 8.77 20.41
N ILE A 326 -17.77 7.64 19.69
CA ILE A 326 -18.90 6.77 19.36
C ILE A 326 -19.06 5.58 20.31
N GLY A 327 -18.27 5.52 21.38
CA GLY A 327 -18.41 4.53 22.46
C GLY A 327 -17.43 3.35 22.39
N VAL A 328 -16.41 3.37 21.53
CA VAL A 328 -15.35 2.35 21.56
C VAL A 328 -14.47 2.55 22.79
N ASN A 329 -14.28 1.50 23.58
CA ASN A 329 -13.32 1.50 24.68
C ASN A 329 -11.91 1.23 24.16
N ILE A 330 -11.24 2.27 23.70
CA ILE A 330 -9.90 2.23 23.10
C ILE A 330 -8.94 3.13 23.86
N LYS A 331 -7.68 2.70 24.00
CA LYS A 331 -6.63 3.48 24.68
C LYS A 331 -5.37 3.53 23.83
N GLU A 332 -4.78 4.71 23.77
CA GLU A 332 -3.52 4.94 23.08
C GLU A 332 -2.33 4.31 23.80
N ARG A 333 -1.36 3.83 23.02
CA ARG A 333 -0.02 3.43 23.46
C ARG A 333 1.03 4.13 22.60
N PRO A 334 2.27 4.28 23.05
CA PRO A 334 3.33 4.89 22.24
C PRO A 334 3.50 4.21 20.86
N ASP A 335 3.36 2.89 20.83
CA ASP A 335 3.62 2.01 19.70
C ASP A 335 2.38 1.29 19.16
N GLY A 336 1.17 1.78 19.49
CA GLY A 336 -0.06 1.15 19.08
C GLY A 336 -1.27 1.56 19.90
N PHE A 337 -2.16 0.61 20.20
CA PHE A 337 -3.37 0.86 20.98
C PHE A 337 -3.93 -0.43 21.61
N VAL A 338 -4.83 -0.26 22.54
CA VAL A 338 -5.60 -1.36 23.19
C VAL A 338 -7.07 -1.08 22.98
N VAL A 339 -7.82 -2.09 22.55
CA VAL A 339 -9.28 -2.05 22.42
C VAL A 339 -9.89 -3.08 23.38
N CYS A 340 -10.75 -2.62 24.29
CA CYS A 340 -11.51 -3.49 25.20
C CYS A 340 -12.96 -3.60 24.70
N GLY A 341 -13.32 -4.72 24.10
CA GLY A 341 -14.67 -5.01 23.60
C GLY A 341 -15.40 -6.03 24.52
N LYS A 342 -16.67 -6.40 24.31
CA LYS A 342 -17.55 -5.96 23.23
C LYS A 342 -18.12 -4.59 23.57
N SER A 343 -17.93 -3.59 22.68
CA SER A 343 -18.45 -2.25 22.85
C SER A 343 -19.83 -2.13 22.19
N GLU A 344 -20.81 -1.52 22.87
CA GLU A 344 -22.01 -1.01 22.22
C GLU A 344 -21.71 0.37 21.64
N LEU A 345 -21.77 0.50 20.32
CA LEU A 345 -21.48 1.76 19.65
C LEU A 345 -22.72 2.65 19.64
N GLU A 346 -22.66 3.73 20.43
CA GLU A 346 -23.79 4.67 20.57
C GLU A 346 -23.98 5.52 19.31
N GLY A 347 -22.89 5.89 18.62
CA GLY A 347 -22.94 6.81 17.50
C GLY A 347 -23.35 8.23 17.90
N GLY A 348 -24.01 8.97 16.98
CA GLY A 348 -24.53 10.32 17.22
C GLY A 348 -23.45 11.40 17.36
N ALA A 349 -22.24 11.13 16.86
CA ALA A 349 -21.11 12.03 16.89
C ALA A 349 -20.65 12.41 15.48
N GLU A 350 -19.92 13.52 15.40
CA GLU A 350 -19.19 13.97 14.23
C GLU A 350 -17.72 13.56 14.37
N LEU A 351 -17.22 12.81 13.39
CA LEU A 351 -15.86 12.27 13.37
C LEU A 351 -15.02 12.99 12.32
N GLU A 352 -13.77 13.28 12.66
CA GLU A 352 -12.83 13.95 11.76
C GLU A 352 -11.89 12.93 11.12
N SER A 353 -11.81 12.90 9.78
CA SER A 353 -10.92 12.00 9.05
C SER A 353 -9.46 12.45 8.99
N TYR A 354 -9.18 13.70 9.32
CA TYR A 354 -7.84 14.31 9.23
C TYR A 354 -7.21 14.18 7.84
N HIS A 355 -8.01 14.22 6.80
CA HIS A 355 -7.60 14.00 5.40
C HIS A 355 -7.01 12.59 5.16
N ASP A 356 -7.33 11.63 6.02
CA ASP A 356 -6.88 10.24 5.92
C ASP A 356 -8.03 9.33 5.47
N HIS A 357 -7.91 8.85 4.25
CA HIS A 357 -8.90 7.98 3.63
C HIS A 357 -9.17 6.68 4.40
N ARG A 358 -8.16 6.13 5.08
CA ARG A 358 -8.31 4.88 5.85
C ARG A 358 -9.08 5.09 7.14
N LEU A 359 -8.89 6.25 7.80
CA LEU A 359 -9.69 6.63 8.94
C LEU A 359 -11.14 6.85 8.53
N ALA A 360 -11.37 7.62 7.45
CA ALA A 360 -12.72 7.86 6.92
C ALA A 360 -13.48 6.55 6.64
N MET A 361 -12.87 5.61 5.90
CA MET A 361 -13.49 4.32 5.62
C MET A 361 -13.68 3.47 6.88
N SER A 362 -12.75 3.49 7.83
CA SER A 362 -12.89 2.74 9.09
C SER A 362 -14.04 3.25 9.94
N TYR A 363 -14.21 4.58 10.00
CA TYR A 363 -15.34 5.19 10.71
C TYR A 363 -16.68 4.87 10.04
N TYR A 364 -16.70 4.84 8.70
CA TYR A 364 -17.89 4.43 7.97
C TYR A 364 -18.32 2.99 8.35
N ILE A 365 -17.36 2.05 8.38
CA ILE A 365 -17.62 0.67 8.81
C ILE A 365 -18.10 0.60 10.25
N ALA A 366 -17.55 1.42 11.17
CA ALA A 366 -18.05 1.51 12.54
C ALA A 366 -19.50 2.04 12.58
N GLY A 367 -19.82 3.02 11.72
CA GLY A 367 -21.15 3.60 11.59
C GLY A 367 -22.25 2.59 11.25
N LEU A 368 -21.93 1.52 10.47
CA LEU A 368 -22.87 0.47 10.10
C LEU A 368 -23.49 -0.27 11.30
N ILE A 369 -22.83 -0.25 12.46
CA ILE A 369 -23.27 -0.93 13.68
C ILE A 369 -23.55 0.03 14.85
N CYS A 370 -23.51 1.35 14.60
CA CYS A 370 -23.87 2.35 15.58
C CYS A 370 -25.40 2.42 15.77
N LYS A 371 -25.85 2.70 17.01
CA LYS A 371 -27.29 2.90 17.31
C LYS A 371 -27.85 4.19 16.70
N LYS A 372 -27.00 5.21 16.54
CA LYS A 372 -27.36 6.51 15.95
C LYS A 372 -26.40 6.79 14.79
N GLU A 373 -26.87 7.50 13.79
CA GLU A 373 -26.06 7.95 12.67
C GLU A 373 -24.84 8.75 13.15
N ILE A 374 -23.75 8.63 12.39
CA ILE A 374 -22.54 9.42 12.58
C ILE A 374 -22.30 10.29 11.34
N ALA A 375 -21.71 11.45 11.53
CA ALA A 375 -21.19 12.27 10.43
C ALA A 375 -19.67 12.08 10.33
N ILE A 376 -19.12 12.07 9.12
CA ILE A 376 -17.68 11.92 8.89
C ILE A 376 -17.20 13.11 8.05
N ASN A 377 -16.46 14.02 8.69
CA ASN A 377 -15.83 15.14 8.01
C ASN A 377 -14.66 14.66 7.17
N GLY A 378 -14.60 15.15 5.94
CA GLY A 378 -13.54 14.76 4.99
C GLY A 378 -13.73 13.34 4.44
N PHE A 379 -14.97 12.84 4.33
CA PHE A 379 -15.23 11.52 3.73
C PHE A 379 -14.83 11.48 2.25
N GLU A 380 -14.85 12.60 1.55
CA GLU A 380 -14.40 12.73 0.15
C GLU A 380 -12.95 12.29 -0.07
N TRP A 381 -12.11 12.25 0.96
CA TRP A 381 -10.73 11.77 0.86
C TRP A 381 -10.63 10.28 0.53
N THR A 382 -11.71 9.50 0.72
CA THR A 382 -11.79 8.09 0.30
C THR A 382 -11.51 7.94 -1.19
N LYS A 383 -11.89 8.92 -2.02
CA LYS A 383 -11.70 8.94 -3.47
C LYS A 383 -10.24 8.93 -3.91
N ILE A 384 -9.30 9.24 -3.03
CA ILE A 384 -7.85 9.18 -3.33
C ILE A 384 -7.42 7.75 -3.62
N SER A 385 -7.89 6.78 -2.82
CA SER A 385 -7.47 5.38 -2.93
C SER A 385 -8.58 4.41 -3.35
N PHE A 386 -9.84 4.74 -3.07
CA PHE A 386 -10.98 3.85 -3.32
C PHE A 386 -12.23 4.66 -3.69
N PRO A 387 -12.31 5.22 -4.90
CA PRO A 387 -13.44 6.04 -5.34
C PRO A 387 -14.80 5.33 -5.27
N GLU A 388 -14.82 4.01 -5.51
CA GLU A 388 -16.04 3.20 -5.56
C GLU A 388 -16.48 2.67 -4.18
N PHE A 389 -15.83 3.06 -3.08
CA PHE A 389 -16.06 2.51 -1.74
C PHE A 389 -17.53 2.58 -1.30
N GLU A 390 -18.14 3.78 -1.37
CA GLU A 390 -19.50 4.03 -0.93
C GLU A 390 -20.51 3.24 -1.79
N GLU A 391 -20.35 3.31 -3.12
CA GLU A 391 -21.21 2.59 -4.05
C GLU A 391 -21.21 1.07 -3.80
N LEU A 392 -20.04 0.50 -3.51
CA LEU A 392 -19.92 -0.94 -3.27
C LEU A 392 -20.49 -1.37 -1.92
N ILE A 393 -20.39 -0.55 -0.88
CA ILE A 393 -21.01 -0.83 0.41
C ILE A 393 -22.55 -0.76 0.28
N ASP A 394 -23.08 0.21 -0.45
CA ASP A 394 -24.52 0.37 -0.66
C ASP A 394 -25.14 -0.80 -1.42
N GLN A 395 -24.35 -1.50 -2.26
CA GLN A 395 -24.79 -2.72 -2.94
C GLN A 395 -24.95 -3.93 -1.99
N LEU A 396 -24.43 -3.85 -0.76
CA LEU A 396 -24.56 -4.91 0.25
C LEU A 396 -25.80 -4.75 1.13
N ASN A 397 -26.45 -3.60 1.10
CA ASN A 397 -27.70 -3.29 1.79
C ASN A 397 -28.88 -3.67 0.88
#